data_dd88b093578e5dc64009b077dd6c8be7
#
_entry.id   dd88b093578e5dc64009b077dd6c8be7
#
_cell.length_a   1.000
_cell.length_b   1.000
_cell.length_c   1.000
_cell.angle_alpha   90.00
_cell.angle_beta   90.00
_cell.angle_gamma   90.00
#
_symmetry.space_group_name_H-M   'P 1'
#
loop_
_entity.id
_entity.type
_entity.pdbx_description
1 polymer ?
#
loop_
_entity_poly.entity_id
_entity_poly.type
_entity_poly.pdbx_seq_one_letter_code
_entity_poly.pdbx_strand_id
1 'polypeptide(L)'
;MESRTDPSLNGLSHAISFQIAGIAVALVANSANFAFILFADTSGHEIALCIPILATALFTIVWGDATLQSQIANIKDAAVETKNSHAYKYIATQPYSLLRLMNLILAVALAASQLSILFGG
;
A
#
# COMPACT_ATOMS: atom_id res chain seq x y z
N MET A 1 -25.93 16.41 13.27
CA MET A 1 -26.31 15.72 12.09
C MET A 1 -25.44 16.04 10.96
N GLU A 2 -25.20 17.26 10.76
CA GLU A 2 -24.45 17.69 9.61
C GLU A 2 -23.02 17.24 9.65
N SER A 3 -22.51 16.91 10.82
CA SER A 3 -21.13 16.49 10.96
C SER A 3 -20.78 15.29 10.09
N ARG A 4 -21.77 14.45 9.78
CA ARG A 4 -21.50 13.27 8.98
C ARG A 4 -21.18 13.61 7.52
N THR A 5 -21.42 14.85 7.10
CA THR A 5 -21.11 15.27 5.75
C THR A 5 -19.86 16.14 5.69
N ASP A 6 -19.06 16.18 6.76
CA ASP A 6 -17.80 16.93 6.79
C ASP A 6 -16.88 16.43 5.69
N PRO A 7 -16.52 17.27 4.70
CA PRO A 7 -15.67 16.83 3.60
C PRO A 7 -14.27 16.39 4.06
N SER A 8 -13.72 17.01 5.11
CA SER A 8 -12.41 16.62 5.61
C SER A 8 -12.43 15.21 6.16
N LEU A 9 -13.47 14.86 6.91
CA LEU A 9 -13.60 13.52 7.46
C LEU A 9 -13.84 12.50 6.36
N ASN A 10 -14.66 12.86 5.37
CA ASN A 10 -14.88 11.98 4.21
C ASN A 10 -13.58 11.74 3.44
N GLY A 11 -12.76 12.77 3.26
CA GLY A 11 -11.47 12.64 2.60
C GLY A 11 -10.56 11.67 3.32
N LEU A 12 -10.50 11.76 4.66
CA LEU A 12 -9.72 10.82 5.46
C LEU A 12 -10.23 9.39 5.32
N SER A 13 -11.56 9.22 5.35
CA SER A 13 -12.17 7.91 5.19
C SER A 13 -11.86 7.30 3.83
N HIS A 14 -11.94 8.10 2.77
CA HIS A 14 -11.63 7.63 1.43
C HIS A 14 -10.16 7.22 1.31
N ALA A 15 -9.25 8.02 1.87
CA ALA A 15 -7.83 7.70 1.84
C ALA A 15 -7.55 6.36 2.51
N ILE A 16 -8.18 6.12 3.66
CA ILE A 16 -8.04 4.85 4.38
C ILE A 16 -8.59 3.70 3.55
N SER A 17 -9.76 3.89 2.93
CA SER A 17 -10.39 2.86 2.12
C SER A 17 -9.52 2.48 0.92
N PHE A 18 -8.97 3.47 0.23
CA PHE A 18 -8.07 3.21 -0.89
C PHE A 18 -6.79 2.52 -0.44
N GLN A 19 -6.27 2.89 0.72
CA GLN A 19 -5.08 2.25 1.26
C GLN A 19 -5.34 0.77 1.55
N ILE A 20 -6.47 0.46 2.18
CA ILE A 20 -6.85 -0.92 2.49
C ILE A 20 -7.04 -1.71 1.20
N ALA A 21 -7.71 -1.14 0.21
CA ALA A 21 -7.91 -1.79 -1.08
C ALA A 21 -6.57 -2.11 -1.75
N GLY A 22 -5.63 -1.16 -1.73
CA GLY A 22 -4.31 -1.37 -2.29
C GLY A 22 -3.53 -2.46 -1.58
N ILE A 23 -3.61 -2.51 -0.26
CA ILE A 23 -2.99 -3.56 0.53
C ILE A 23 -3.55 -4.93 0.14
N ALA A 24 -4.87 -5.03 0.01
CA ALA A 24 -5.52 -6.29 -0.38
C ALA A 24 -5.06 -6.74 -1.76
N VAL A 25 -5.02 -5.84 -2.74
CA VAL A 25 -4.55 -6.16 -4.08
C VAL A 25 -3.08 -6.60 -4.05
N ALA A 26 -2.25 -5.90 -3.29
CA ALA A 26 -0.83 -6.25 -3.19
C ALA A 26 -0.63 -7.63 -2.57
N LEU A 27 -1.39 -7.96 -1.53
CA LEU A 27 -1.32 -9.27 -0.89
C LEU A 27 -1.72 -10.38 -1.84
N VAL A 28 -2.81 -10.19 -2.58
CA VAL A 28 -3.27 -11.17 -3.57
C VAL A 28 -2.23 -11.35 -4.68
N ALA A 29 -1.72 -10.26 -5.22
CA ALA A 29 -0.74 -10.30 -6.30
C ALA A 29 0.56 -10.98 -5.86
N ASN A 30 1.07 -10.64 -4.68
CA ASN A 30 2.28 -11.27 -4.16
C ASN A 30 2.06 -12.75 -3.87
N SER A 31 0.91 -13.11 -3.32
CA SER A 31 0.59 -14.51 -3.05
C SER A 31 0.51 -15.31 -4.34
N ALA A 32 -0.10 -14.75 -5.38
CA ALA A 32 -0.18 -15.40 -6.69
C ALA A 32 1.21 -15.57 -7.30
N ASN A 33 2.05 -14.57 -7.23
CA ASN A 33 3.42 -14.64 -7.74
C ASN A 33 4.22 -15.73 -7.01
N PHE A 34 4.15 -15.76 -5.68
CA PHE A 34 4.83 -16.79 -4.89
C PHE A 34 4.33 -18.19 -5.25
N ALA A 35 3.01 -18.36 -5.33
CA ALA A 35 2.44 -19.66 -5.66
C ALA A 35 2.91 -20.11 -7.03
N PHE A 36 2.91 -19.23 -8.01
CA PHE A 36 3.32 -19.57 -9.37
C PHE A 36 4.78 -19.99 -9.42
N ILE A 37 5.68 -19.15 -8.86
CA ILE A 37 7.11 -19.44 -8.95
C ILE A 37 7.56 -20.64 -8.10
N LEU A 38 6.79 -20.98 -7.05
CA LEU A 38 7.12 -22.12 -6.21
C LEU A 38 6.62 -23.44 -6.77
N PHE A 39 5.48 -23.42 -7.47
CA PHE A 39 4.82 -24.66 -7.85
C PHE A 39 4.76 -24.92 -9.35
N ALA A 40 5.01 -23.91 -10.19
CA ALA A 40 5.02 -24.09 -11.63
C ALA A 40 6.45 -24.31 -12.13
N ASP A 41 6.56 -24.93 -13.30
CA ASP A 41 7.85 -25.05 -13.98
C ASP A 41 8.12 -23.72 -14.70
N THR A 42 9.05 -22.95 -14.18
CA THR A 42 9.38 -21.62 -14.70
C THR A 42 10.60 -21.63 -15.61
N SER A 43 11.16 -22.80 -15.90
CA SER A 43 12.39 -22.92 -16.69
C SER A 43 12.20 -22.29 -18.08
N GLY A 44 13.11 -21.40 -18.44
CA GLY A 44 13.05 -20.68 -19.70
C GLY A 44 12.13 -19.49 -19.73
N HIS A 45 11.42 -19.19 -18.63
CA HIS A 45 10.48 -18.09 -18.55
C HIS A 45 10.84 -17.09 -17.46
N GLU A 46 12.05 -17.18 -16.91
CA GLU A 46 12.43 -16.39 -15.76
C GLU A 46 12.39 -14.89 -16.03
N ILE A 47 12.87 -14.47 -17.20
CA ILE A 47 12.89 -13.05 -17.55
C ILE A 47 11.46 -12.52 -17.69
N ALA A 48 10.58 -13.27 -18.33
CA ALA A 48 9.19 -12.86 -18.48
C ALA A 48 8.49 -12.72 -17.13
N LEU A 49 8.82 -13.60 -16.20
CA LEU A 49 8.20 -13.59 -14.87
C LEU A 49 8.72 -12.46 -13.99
N CYS A 50 9.86 -11.85 -14.33
CA CYS A 50 10.31 -10.64 -13.65
C CYS A 50 9.31 -9.50 -13.78
N ILE A 51 8.58 -9.44 -14.89
CA ILE A 51 7.68 -8.31 -15.18
C ILE A 51 6.55 -8.22 -14.15
N PRO A 52 5.74 -9.28 -13.90
CA PRO A 52 4.72 -9.19 -12.86
C PRO A 52 5.28 -8.97 -11.46
N ILE A 53 6.46 -9.51 -11.18
CA ILE A 53 7.09 -9.30 -9.87
C ILE A 53 7.45 -7.83 -9.69
N LEU A 54 8.11 -7.23 -10.67
CA LEU A 54 8.51 -5.83 -10.61
C LEU A 54 7.30 -4.89 -10.69
N ALA A 55 6.30 -5.25 -11.49
CA ALA A 55 5.08 -4.46 -11.60
C ALA A 55 4.32 -4.44 -10.26
N THR A 56 4.25 -5.58 -9.59
CA THR A 56 3.61 -5.67 -8.28
C THR A 56 4.36 -4.82 -7.24
N ALA A 57 5.69 -4.88 -7.26
CA ALA A 57 6.51 -4.08 -6.36
C ALA A 57 6.30 -2.59 -6.61
N LEU A 58 6.31 -2.19 -7.87
CA LEU A 58 6.12 -0.79 -8.25
C LEU A 58 4.74 -0.31 -7.86
N PHE A 59 3.71 -1.11 -8.10
CA PHE A 59 2.35 -0.79 -7.67
C PHE A 59 2.28 -0.58 -6.16
N THR A 60 2.88 -1.49 -5.40
CA THR A 60 2.86 -1.42 -3.94
C THR A 60 3.54 -0.15 -3.44
N ILE A 61 4.69 0.19 -4.01
CA ILE A 61 5.43 1.39 -3.62
C ILE A 61 4.63 2.64 -3.95
N VAL A 62 4.17 2.75 -5.20
CA VAL A 62 3.51 3.97 -5.67
C VAL A 62 2.15 4.14 -5.00
N TRP A 63 1.36 3.08 -4.96
CA TRP A 63 0.02 3.14 -4.36
C TRP A 63 0.11 3.42 -2.86
N GLY A 64 0.95 2.67 -2.16
CA GLY A 64 1.08 2.84 -0.71
C GLY A 64 1.57 4.23 -0.33
N ASP A 65 2.59 4.72 -1.03
CA ASP A 65 3.11 6.05 -0.74
C ASP A 65 2.10 7.14 -1.09
N ALA A 66 1.42 7.01 -2.22
CA ALA A 66 0.43 8.00 -2.64
C ALA A 66 -0.75 8.08 -1.67
N THR A 67 -1.23 6.93 -1.18
CA THR A 67 -2.35 6.94 -0.22
C THR A 67 -1.93 7.52 1.12
N LEU A 68 -0.71 7.26 1.57
CA LEU A 68 -0.21 7.85 2.80
C LEU A 68 -0.02 9.36 2.67
N GLN A 69 0.49 9.83 1.54
CA GLN A 69 0.62 11.26 1.28
C GLN A 69 -0.75 11.94 1.21
N SER A 70 -1.71 11.29 0.59
CA SER A 70 -3.08 11.80 0.53
C SER A 70 -3.67 11.95 1.92
N GLN A 71 -3.42 10.99 2.79
CA GLN A 71 -3.87 11.06 4.18
C GLN A 71 -3.22 12.22 4.92
N ILE A 72 -1.92 12.42 4.74
CA ILE A 72 -1.19 13.54 5.34
C ILE A 72 -1.80 14.88 4.88
N ALA A 73 -2.07 15.00 3.59
CA ALA A 73 -2.67 16.22 3.04
C ALA A 73 -4.04 16.49 3.64
N ASN A 74 -4.88 15.45 3.75
CA ASN A 74 -6.21 15.59 4.34
C ASN A 74 -6.13 16.01 5.80
N ILE A 75 -5.12 15.52 6.53
CA ILE A 75 -4.92 15.93 7.92
C ILE A 75 -4.60 17.42 8.00
N LYS A 76 -3.74 17.90 7.12
CA LYS A 76 -3.36 19.31 7.11
C LYS A 76 -4.53 20.24 6.77
N ASP A 77 -5.41 19.77 5.89
CA ASP A 77 -6.51 20.57 5.39
C ASP A 77 -7.80 20.40 6.19
N ALA A 78 -7.77 19.63 7.27
CA ALA A 78 -8.96 19.33 8.03
C ALA A 78 -9.57 20.59 8.67
N ALA A 79 -10.89 20.66 8.68
CA ALA A 79 -11.62 21.74 9.33
C ALA A 79 -11.45 21.68 10.85
N VAL A 80 -11.65 22.83 11.51
CA VAL A 80 -11.48 22.91 12.97
C VAL A 80 -12.39 21.90 13.69
N GLU A 81 -13.62 21.75 13.24
CA GLU A 81 -14.57 20.81 13.84
C GLU A 81 -14.05 19.37 13.71
N THR A 82 -13.49 19.05 12.55
CA THR A 82 -12.93 17.72 12.32
C THR A 82 -11.75 17.45 13.25
N LYS A 83 -10.93 18.45 13.49
CA LYS A 83 -9.75 18.30 14.35
C LYS A 83 -10.10 17.97 15.79
N ASN A 84 -11.32 18.23 16.20
CA ASN A 84 -11.77 17.91 17.54
C ASN A 84 -12.34 16.49 17.66
N SER A 85 -12.48 15.77 16.54
CA SER A 85 -13.04 14.41 16.56
C SER A 85 -11.98 13.40 17.03
N HIS A 86 -12.47 12.33 17.64
CA HIS A 86 -11.58 11.23 18.07
C HIS A 86 -10.92 10.55 16.87
N ALA A 87 -11.67 10.40 15.78
CA ALA A 87 -11.14 9.77 14.57
C ALA A 87 -9.96 10.56 14.01
N TYR A 88 -10.10 11.89 13.92
CA TYR A 88 -9.00 12.72 13.44
C TYR A 88 -7.79 12.61 14.35
N LYS A 89 -8.00 12.69 15.66
CA LYS A 89 -6.89 12.65 16.61
C LYS A 89 -6.11 11.35 16.49
N TYR A 90 -6.80 10.25 16.33
CA TYR A 90 -6.14 8.96 16.13
C TYR A 90 -5.36 8.93 14.83
N ILE A 91 -5.98 9.35 13.73
CA ILE A 91 -5.35 9.33 12.41
C ILE A 91 -4.15 10.26 12.37
N ALA A 92 -4.26 11.44 13.00
CA ALA A 92 -3.18 12.44 12.98
C ALA A 92 -1.94 12.01 13.77
N THR A 93 -2.10 11.05 14.70
CA THR A 93 -0.98 10.60 15.52
C THR A 93 -0.22 9.43 14.91
N GLN A 94 -0.62 8.94 13.75
CA GLN A 94 0.05 7.81 13.12
C GLN A 94 1.45 8.23 12.61
N PRO A 95 2.43 7.33 12.70
CA PRO A 95 3.80 7.64 12.25
C PRO A 95 3.92 7.47 10.73
N TYR A 96 3.43 8.43 9.96
CA TYR A 96 3.35 8.33 8.51
C TYR A 96 4.72 8.18 7.85
N SER A 97 5.74 8.87 8.34
CA SER A 97 7.08 8.70 7.79
C SER A 97 7.59 7.28 7.93
N LEU A 98 7.34 6.68 9.09
CA LEU A 98 7.71 5.29 9.32
C LEU A 98 6.90 4.35 8.44
N LEU A 99 5.60 4.60 8.30
CA LEU A 99 4.73 3.77 7.46
C LEU A 99 5.16 3.81 6.00
N ARG A 100 5.57 4.98 5.50
CA ARG A 100 6.07 5.10 4.14
C ARG A 100 7.36 4.31 3.95
N LEU A 101 8.26 4.39 4.92
CA LEU A 101 9.50 3.63 4.87
C LEU A 101 9.25 2.13 4.91
N MET A 102 8.35 1.70 5.80
CA MET A 102 7.99 0.28 5.92
C MET A 102 7.36 -0.25 4.63
N ASN A 103 6.52 0.56 3.98
CA ASN A 103 5.92 0.18 2.71
C ASN A 103 7.00 -0.07 1.64
N LEU A 104 7.97 0.83 1.56
CA LEU A 104 9.07 0.69 0.61
C LEU A 104 9.91 -0.56 0.90
N ILE A 105 10.31 -0.75 2.15
CA ILE A 105 11.14 -1.87 2.56
C ILE A 105 10.42 -3.18 2.29
N LEU A 106 9.15 -3.27 2.63
CA LEU A 106 8.37 -4.48 2.44
C LEU A 106 8.22 -4.83 0.97
N ALA A 107 7.92 -3.84 0.13
CA ALA A 107 7.78 -4.05 -1.31
C ALA A 107 9.08 -4.56 -1.92
N VAL A 108 10.21 -3.96 -1.55
CA VAL A 108 11.52 -4.37 -2.05
C VAL A 108 11.87 -5.77 -1.55
N ALA A 109 11.60 -6.07 -0.28
CA ALA A 109 11.89 -7.38 0.29
C ALA A 109 11.07 -8.48 -0.39
N LEU A 110 9.79 -8.22 -0.66
CA LEU A 110 8.95 -9.20 -1.35
C LEU A 110 9.42 -9.44 -2.77
N ALA A 111 9.76 -8.38 -3.51
CA ALA A 111 10.27 -8.52 -4.86
C ALA A 111 11.61 -9.26 -4.88
N ALA A 112 12.51 -8.91 -3.99
CA ALA A 112 13.83 -9.57 -3.90
C ALA A 112 13.68 -11.04 -3.58
N SER A 113 12.76 -11.38 -2.68
CA SER A 113 12.50 -12.77 -2.31
C SER A 113 11.97 -13.57 -3.51
N GLN A 114 11.02 -13.00 -4.24
CA GLN A 114 10.46 -13.66 -5.42
C GLN A 114 11.52 -13.84 -6.51
N LEU A 115 12.32 -12.82 -6.78
CA LEU A 115 13.38 -12.91 -7.78
C LEU A 115 14.44 -13.92 -7.37
N SER A 116 14.76 -13.99 -6.10
CA SER A 116 15.72 -14.96 -5.57
C SER A 116 15.25 -16.39 -5.81
N ILE A 117 13.98 -16.67 -5.55
CA ILE A 117 13.41 -17.99 -5.82
C ILE A 117 13.41 -18.29 -7.31
N LEU A 118 13.01 -17.31 -8.12
CA LEU A 118 12.88 -17.48 -9.57
C LEU A 118 14.21 -17.82 -10.23
N PHE A 119 15.30 -17.15 -9.84
CA PHE A 119 16.61 -17.33 -10.45
C PHE A 119 17.54 -18.24 -9.66
N GLY A 120 17.29 -18.41 -8.39
CA GLY A 120 18.22 -19.15 -7.52
C GLY A 120 17.91 -20.61 -7.41
N GLY A 121 16.76 -20.98 -7.91
CA GLY A 121 16.39 -22.28 -7.68
C GLY A 121 15.73 -23.18 -8.39
#